data_1f87c521c31a3eb9284e8b114cfd3470
#
_entry.id   1f87c521c31a3eb9284e8b114cfd3470
#
_cell.length_a   1.000
_cell.length_b   1.000
_cell.length_c   1.000
_cell.angle_alpha   90.00
_cell.angle_beta   90.00
_cell.angle_gamma   90.00
#
_symmetry.space_group_name_H-M   'P 1'
#
loop_
_entity.id
_entity.type
_entity.pdbx_description
1 polymer ?
#
loop_
_entity_poly.entity_id
_entity_poly.type
_entity_poly.pdbx_seq_one_letter_code
_entity_poly.pdbx_strand_id
1 'polypeptide(L)'
;NVEMLEIDLQITKDGKVIVLHDDSIDRTTNGKGNVIDLSYEEIAEFDAGYNFKDEEGECSFRDQGVIIPLFEEVLKQLPNTYLNIELKGNNPQLVEKVQLLITNYNAEDKILIGSANYFQNKRVHKHLPNCGYYLSRPDLYLFLLVGYFGLLKKYWDKFLTVEAPIEYHG
;
A
#
# COMPACT_ATOMS: atom_id res chain seq x y z
N ASN A 1 6.30 8.59 -18.73
CA ASN A 1 5.61 7.32 -18.50
C ASN A 1 6.11 6.75 -17.18
N VAL A 2 5.23 6.50 -16.24
CA VAL A 2 5.53 5.78 -15.01
C VAL A 2 5.29 4.31 -15.30
N GLU A 3 6.31 3.46 -15.09
CA GLU A 3 6.21 2.02 -15.35
C GLU A 3 5.61 1.29 -14.14
N MET A 4 5.90 1.75 -12.93
CA MET A 4 5.39 1.23 -11.68
C MET A 4 5.04 2.38 -10.73
N LEU A 5 3.92 2.29 -10.05
CA LEU A 5 3.48 3.20 -9.00
C LEU A 5 3.49 2.47 -7.66
N GLU A 6 4.14 3.06 -6.65
CA GLU A 6 4.05 2.59 -5.27
C GLU A 6 2.89 3.28 -4.57
N ILE A 7 2.08 2.49 -3.83
CA ILE A 7 0.92 2.98 -3.07
C ILE A 7 0.74 2.21 -1.77
N ASP A 8 0.26 2.93 -0.76
CA ASP A 8 -0.12 2.38 0.54
C ASP A 8 -1.63 2.25 0.66
N LEU A 9 -2.12 1.12 1.18
CA LEU A 9 -3.55 0.88 1.34
C LEU A 9 -3.96 0.79 2.80
N GLN A 10 -5.06 1.49 3.10
CA GLN A 10 -5.76 1.48 4.37
C GLN A 10 -7.21 1.04 4.18
N ILE A 11 -7.90 0.68 5.27
CA ILE A 11 -9.32 0.34 5.26
C ILE A 11 -10.10 1.29 6.18
N THR A 12 -11.19 1.84 5.67
CA THR A 12 -12.10 2.72 6.39
C THR A 12 -13.04 1.93 7.30
N LYS A 13 -13.76 2.65 8.17
CA LYS A 13 -14.79 2.09 9.06
C LYS A 13 -15.87 1.29 8.32
N ASP A 14 -16.28 1.76 7.16
CA ASP A 14 -17.30 1.13 6.30
C ASP A 14 -16.73 0.10 5.32
N GLY A 15 -15.42 -0.26 5.47
CA GLY A 15 -14.77 -1.32 4.72
C GLY A 15 -14.39 -0.94 3.28
N LYS A 16 -14.24 0.34 2.99
CA LYS A 16 -13.66 0.81 1.73
C LYS A 16 -12.14 0.78 1.80
N VAL A 17 -11.48 0.42 0.70
CA VAL A 17 -10.02 0.46 0.58
C VAL A 17 -9.60 1.76 -0.07
N ILE A 18 -8.80 2.53 0.64
CA ILE A 18 -8.30 3.84 0.21
C ILE A 18 -6.77 3.85 0.06
N VAL A 19 -6.26 4.80 -0.72
CA VAL A 19 -4.81 5.01 -0.88
C VAL A 19 -4.35 6.08 0.09
N LEU A 20 -3.71 5.65 1.17
CA LEU A 20 -3.18 6.55 2.19
C LEU A 20 -2.08 5.85 3.00
N HIS A 21 -0.95 6.56 3.22
CA HIS A 21 0.18 6.05 3.99
C HIS A 21 -0.11 5.97 5.49
N ASP A 22 -0.61 7.06 6.07
CA ASP A 22 -0.76 7.24 7.53
C ASP A 22 -2.03 6.57 8.06
N ASP A 23 -2.02 6.20 9.34
CA ASP A 23 -3.21 5.67 10.03
C ASP A 23 -4.28 6.75 10.26
N SER A 24 -3.92 8.05 10.12
CA SER A 24 -4.83 9.19 10.23
C SER A 24 -4.78 10.08 8.99
N ILE A 25 -5.85 10.86 8.78
CA ILE A 25 -5.93 11.84 7.70
C ILE A 25 -5.27 13.19 8.05
N ASP A 26 -4.76 13.35 9.26
CA ASP A 26 -4.34 14.62 9.86
C ASP A 26 -3.21 15.33 9.14
N ARG A 27 -2.23 14.57 8.61
CA ARG A 27 -1.04 15.14 7.98
C ARG A 27 -1.30 15.64 6.57
N THR A 28 -2.13 14.92 5.82
CA THR A 28 -2.31 15.15 4.38
C THR A 28 -3.53 15.99 4.05
N THR A 29 -4.52 16.08 4.96
CA THR A 29 -5.78 16.80 4.71
C THR A 29 -6.01 17.96 5.68
N ASN A 30 -7.10 18.68 5.48
CA ASN A 30 -7.65 19.67 6.42
C ASN A 30 -8.54 19.03 7.50
N GLY A 31 -8.72 17.70 7.48
CA GLY A 31 -9.49 16.94 8.46
C GLY A 31 -8.65 16.37 9.60
N LYS A 32 -9.32 15.66 10.49
CA LYS A 32 -8.74 14.99 11.65
C LYS A 32 -9.41 13.64 11.89
N GLY A 33 -8.63 12.64 12.29
CA GLY A 33 -9.13 11.35 12.74
C GLY A 33 -8.41 10.16 12.12
N ASN A 34 -8.57 9.00 12.76
CA ASN A 34 -8.01 7.75 12.22
C ASN A 34 -8.92 7.23 11.10
N VAL A 35 -8.30 6.67 10.07
CA VAL A 35 -8.99 6.09 8.91
C VAL A 35 -9.99 5.02 9.33
N ILE A 36 -9.63 4.18 10.30
CA ILE A 36 -10.49 3.07 10.75
C ILE A 36 -11.75 3.54 11.49
N ASP A 37 -11.78 4.77 11.97
CA ASP A 37 -12.89 5.35 12.71
C ASP A 37 -13.86 6.16 11.83
N LEU A 38 -13.48 6.44 10.57
CA LEU A 38 -14.21 7.25 9.60
C LEU A 38 -14.73 6.41 8.44
N SER A 39 -15.92 6.72 7.95
CA SER A 39 -16.42 6.21 6.67
C SER A 39 -15.72 6.89 5.49
N TYR A 40 -15.75 6.27 4.31
CA TYR A 40 -15.18 6.91 3.12
C TYR A 40 -15.90 8.22 2.76
N GLU A 41 -17.21 8.27 2.97
CA GLU A 41 -18.00 9.49 2.73
C GLU A 41 -17.51 10.67 3.58
N GLU A 42 -17.24 10.42 4.89
CA GLU A 42 -16.65 11.42 5.78
C GLU A 42 -15.23 11.82 5.34
N ILE A 43 -14.39 10.86 4.91
CA ILE A 43 -13.02 11.14 4.45
C ILE A 43 -13.03 11.96 3.16
N ALA A 44 -13.95 11.69 2.25
CA ALA A 44 -14.04 12.36 0.95
C ALA A 44 -14.48 13.85 1.05
N GLU A 45 -14.99 14.29 2.20
CA GLU A 45 -15.29 15.71 2.46
C GLU A 45 -14.02 16.55 2.69
N PHE A 46 -12.88 15.92 2.98
CA PHE A 46 -11.64 16.62 3.28
C PHE A 46 -10.75 16.78 2.06
N ASP A 47 -10.11 17.96 1.97
CA ASP A 47 -9.15 18.29 0.90
C ASP A 47 -7.81 17.61 1.14
N ALA A 48 -7.48 16.60 0.31
CA ALA A 48 -6.20 15.88 0.36
C ALA A 48 -5.02 16.69 -0.22
N GLY A 49 -5.28 17.77 -0.93
CA GLY A 49 -4.28 18.73 -1.41
C GLY A 49 -3.89 19.80 -0.37
N TYR A 50 -4.60 19.86 0.76
CA TYR A 50 -4.55 21.00 1.70
C TYR A 50 -3.15 21.28 2.26
N ASN A 51 -2.43 20.23 2.66
CA ASN A 51 -1.10 20.33 3.29
C ASN A 51 0.04 20.00 2.31
N PHE A 52 -0.28 19.63 1.06
CA PHE A 52 0.75 19.34 0.07
C PHE A 52 1.49 20.61 -0.31
N LYS A 53 2.83 20.51 -0.32
CA LYS A 53 3.71 21.58 -0.78
C LYS A 53 4.45 21.11 -2.02
N ASP A 54 4.43 21.93 -3.05
CA ASP A 54 5.24 21.74 -4.26
C ASP A 54 6.73 22.07 -4.03
N GLU A 55 7.52 21.99 -5.09
CA GLU A 55 8.96 22.25 -5.03
C GLU A 55 9.30 23.69 -4.60
N GLU A 56 8.42 24.65 -4.89
CA GLU A 56 8.50 26.05 -4.50
C GLU A 56 8.05 26.28 -3.05
N GLY A 57 7.44 25.28 -2.40
CA GLY A 57 6.91 25.34 -1.05
C GLY A 57 5.48 25.89 -0.97
N GLU A 58 4.80 26.10 -2.10
CA GLU A 58 3.43 26.60 -2.20
C GLU A 58 2.41 25.44 -2.10
N CYS A 59 1.22 25.75 -1.62
CA CYS A 59 0.12 24.78 -1.52
C CYS A 59 -0.74 24.76 -2.79
N SER A 60 -0.13 24.41 -3.92
CA SER A 60 -0.75 24.52 -5.25
C SER A 60 -1.98 23.65 -5.46
N PHE A 61 -2.16 22.59 -4.66
CA PHE A 61 -3.31 21.68 -4.76
C PHE A 61 -4.42 21.97 -3.74
N ARG A 62 -4.22 22.97 -2.87
CA ARG A 62 -5.23 23.36 -1.89
C ARG A 62 -6.47 23.91 -2.56
N ASP A 63 -7.65 23.50 -2.10
CA ASP A 63 -8.96 23.92 -2.59
C ASP A 63 -9.19 23.57 -4.09
N GLN A 64 -8.45 22.57 -4.62
CA GLN A 64 -8.60 22.09 -6.00
C GLN A 64 -9.50 20.86 -6.11
N GLY A 65 -10.19 20.46 -5.05
CA GLY A 65 -11.07 19.30 -5.04
C GLY A 65 -10.32 17.96 -5.06
N VAL A 66 -9.08 17.94 -4.56
CA VAL A 66 -8.30 16.70 -4.43
C VAL A 66 -8.82 15.91 -3.25
N ILE A 67 -9.20 14.66 -3.49
CA ILE A 67 -9.67 13.73 -2.45
C ILE A 67 -8.74 12.52 -2.32
N ILE A 68 -8.78 11.84 -1.18
CA ILE A 68 -8.11 10.54 -1.01
C ILE A 68 -8.82 9.52 -1.90
N PRO A 69 -8.11 8.87 -2.86
CA PRO A 69 -8.77 8.00 -3.82
C PRO A 69 -9.11 6.63 -3.23
N LEU A 70 -10.16 6.00 -3.76
CA LEU A 70 -10.40 4.58 -3.58
C LEU A 70 -9.39 3.75 -4.38
N PHE A 71 -8.94 2.63 -3.83
CA PHE A 71 -8.09 1.68 -4.56
C PHE A 71 -8.78 1.15 -5.82
N GLU A 72 -10.09 0.96 -5.76
CA GLU A 72 -10.90 0.57 -6.93
C GLU A 72 -10.78 1.57 -8.08
N GLU A 73 -10.72 2.86 -7.79
CA GLU A 73 -10.55 3.91 -8.81
C GLU A 73 -9.16 3.87 -9.43
N VAL A 74 -8.13 3.59 -8.62
CA VAL A 74 -6.76 3.40 -9.13
C VAL A 74 -6.71 2.24 -10.12
N LEU A 75 -7.30 1.09 -9.79
CA LEU A 75 -7.36 -0.07 -10.68
C LEU A 75 -8.11 0.24 -11.99
N LYS A 76 -9.18 1.02 -11.92
CA LYS A 76 -9.96 1.46 -13.10
C LYS A 76 -9.19 2.40 -14.01
N GLN A 77 -8.51 3.39 -13.42
CA GLN A 77 -7.86 4.47 -14.17
C GLN A 77 -6.49 4.07 -14.70
N LEU A 78 -5.82 3.12 -14.03
CA LEU A 78 -4.46 2.69 -14.35
C LEU A 78 -4.36 1.19 -14.71
N PRO A 79 -5.18 0.69 -15.65
CA PRO A 79 -5.28 -0.76 -15.91
C PRO A 79 -4.00 -1.38 -16.47
N ASN A 80 -3.06 -0.57 -16.96
CA ASN A 80 -1.80 -1.01 -17.57
C ASN A 80 -0.55 -0.65 -16.77
N THR A 81 -0.71 -0.09 -15.56
CA THR A 81 0.41 0.30 -14.71
C THR A 81 0.70 -0.82 -13.70
N TYR A 82 1.98 -1.14 -13.52
CA TYR A 82 2.38 -2.01 -12.42
C TYR A 82 2.21 -1.28 -11.09
N LEU A 83 1.66 -1.98 -10.11
CA LEU A 83 1.45 -1.43 -8.77
C LEU A 83 2.30 -2.18 -7.75
N ASN A 84 3.06 -1.43 -6.96
CA ASN A 84 3.71 -1.91 -5.76
C ASN A 84 2.88 -1.46 -4.55
N ILE A 85 2.35 -2.39 -3.77
CA ILE A 85 1.31 -2.12 -2.78
C ILE A 85 1.77 -2.53 -1.39
N GLU A 86 1.83 -1.58 -0.46
CA GLU A 86 1.95 -1.87 0.96
C GLU A 86 0.59 -1.87 1.65
N LEU A 87 0.23 -2.99 2.30
CA LEU A 87 -0.94 -3.04 3.19
C LEU A 87 -0.54 -2.59 4.60
N LYS A 88 -1.08 -1.46 5.04
CA LYS A 88 -0.78 -0.91 6.36
C LYS A 88 -1.49 -1.66 7.48
N GLY A 89 -0.90 -1.59 8.68
CA GLY A 89 -1.48 -2.15 9.90
C GLY A 89 -1.53 -3.69 9.93
N ASN A 90 -2.51 -4.23 10.65
CA ASN A 90 -2.74 -5.67 10.83
C ASN A 90 -4.25 -5.98 10.82
N ASN A 91 -4.93 -5.66 9.72
CA ASN A 91 -6.37 -5.86 9.57
C ASN A 91 -6.68 -6.96 8.54
N PRO A 92 -7.23 -8.13 8.96
CA PRO A 92 -7.59 -9.20 8.03
C PRO A 92 -8.58 -8.78 6.94
N GLN A 93 -9.53 -7.91 7.29
CA GLN A 93 -10.56 -7.45 6.35
C GLN A 93 -9.94 -6.64 5.21
N LEU A 94 -8.86 -5.89 5.45
CA LEU A 94 -8.14 -5.18 4.39
C LEU A 94 -7.63 -6.16 3.32
N VAL A 95 -7.01 -7.29 3.74
CA VAL A 95 -6.50 -8.31 2.79
C VAL A 95 -7.63 -8.91 1.96
N GLU A 96 -8.75 -9.25 2.59
CA GLU A 96 -9.92 -9.84 1.90
C GLU A 96 -10.52 -8.86 0.88
N LYS A 97 -10.65 -7.59 1.25
CA LYS A 97 -11.17 -6.55 0.34
C LYS A 97 -10.23 -6.28 -0.82
N VAL A 98 -8.92 -6.20 -0.56
CA VAL A 98 -7.91 -6.01 -1.60
C VAL A 98 -7.88 -7.21 -2.55
N GLN A 99 -7.93 -8.45 -2.04
CA GLN A 99 -8.05 -9.66 -2.85
C GLN A 99 -9.25 -9.58 -3.80
N LEU A 100 -10.42 -9.24 -3.28
CA LEU A 100 -11.64 -9.14 -4.08
C LEU A 100 -11.50 -8.12 -5.21
N LEU A 101 -10.94 -6.94 -4.92
CA LEU A 101 -10.72 -5.90 -5.93
C LEU A 101 -9.72 -6.36 -6.99
N ILE A 102 -8.55 -6.88 -6.60
CA ILE A 102 -7.53 -7.36 -7.54
C ILE A 102 -8.11 -8.42 -8.49
N THR A 103 -8.86 -9.38 -7.94
CA THR A 103 -9.48 -10.45 -8.74
C THR A 103 -10.57 -9.91 -9.67
N ASN A 104 -11.43 -9.00 -9.21
CA ASN A 104 -12.48 -8.41 -10.03
C ASN A 104 -11.95 -7.61 -11.23
N TYR A 105 -10.75 -7.02 -11.08
CA TYR A 105 -10.09 -6.25 -12.13
C TYR A 105 -9.05 -7.07 -12.93
N ASN A 106 -8.86 -8.37 -12.64
CA ASN A 106 -7.85 -9.27 -13.25
C ASN A 106 -6.46 -8.62 -13.24
N ALA A 107 -6.05 -8.07 -12.08
CA ALA A 107 -4.84 -7.28 -11.97
C ALA A 107 -3.64 -8.04 -11.37
N GLU A 108 -3.78 -9.33 -11.04
CA GLU A 108 -2.79 -10.15 -10.32
C GLU A 108 -1.37 -10.06 -10.93
N ASP A 109 -1.28 -10.14 -12.25
CA ASP A 109 0.00 -10.16 -12.99
C ASP A 109 0.76 -8.83 -12.96
N LYS A 110 0.12 -7.75 -12.49
CA LYS A 110 0.68 -6.40 -12.45
C LYS A 110 0.92 -5.90 -11.02
N ILE A 111 0.68 -6.75 -10.03
CA ILE A 111 0.74 -6.36 -8.64
C ILE A 111 1.88 -7.05 -7.93
N LEU A 112 2.70 -6.22 -7.30
CA LEU A 112 3.63 -6.57 -6.24
C LEU A 112 3.03 -6.12 -4.93
N ILE A 113 2.88 -7.01 -3.94
CA ILE A 113 2.15 -6.68 -2.71
C ILE A 113 2.80 -7.28 -1.48
N GLY A 114 2.73 -6.55 -0.37
CA GLY A 114 3.20 -7.02 0.92
C GLY A 114 2.74 -6.13 2.07
N SER A 115 3.34 -6.35 3.23
CA SER A 115 3.15 -5.55 4.44
C SER A 115 4.39 -5.61 5.31
N ALA A 116 4.74 -4.50 5.94
CA ALA A 116 5.78 -4.48 6.98
C ALA A 116 5.38 -5.32 8.20
N ASN A 117 4.07 -5.49 8.45
CA ASN A 117 3.56 -6.35 9.50
C ASN A 117 3.61 -7.84 9.09
N TYR A 118 4.35 -8.65 9.86
CA TYR A 118 4.55 -10.06 9.57
C TYR A 118 3.26 -10.88 9.44
N PHE A 119 2.29 -10.67 10.34
CA PHE A 119 1.03 -11.42 10.30
C PHE A 119 0.16 -11.00 9.14
N GLN A 120 0.15 -9.72 8.81
CA GLN A 120 -0.54 -9.18 7.63
C GLN A 120 0.10 -9.76 6.36
N ASN A 121 1.44 -9.75 6.26
CA ASN A 121 2.16 -10.30 5.12
C ASN A 121 1.88 -11.78 4.90
N LYS A 122 1.80 -12.58 5.97
CA LYS A 122 1.39 -13.99 5.86
C LYS A 122 -0.02 -14.17 5.31
N ARG A 123 -0.96 -13.28 5.67
CA ARG A 123 -2.32 -13.31 5.09
C ARG A 123 -2.29 -12.97 3.60
N VAL A 124 -1.50 -11.94 3.22
CA VAL A 124 -1.31 -11.57 1.81
C VAL A 124 -0.87 -12.78 0.99
N HIS A 125 0.18 -13.49 1.40
CA HIS A 125 0.68 -14.67 0.69
C HIS A 125 -0.37 -15.79 0.58
N LYS A 126 -1.24 -15.93 1.58
CA LYS A 126 -2.31 -16.93 1.59
C LYS A 126 -3.45 -16.58 0.64
N HIS A 127 -3.84 -15.30 0.61
CA HIS A 127 -5.04 -14.85 -0.10
C HIS A 127 -4.79 -14.42 -1.54
N LEU A 128 -3.55 -14.03 -1.86
CA LEU A 128 -3.14 -13.49 -3.17
C LEU A 128 -2.01 -14.30 -3.80
N PRO A 129 -2.13 -15.65 -3.94
CA PRO A 129 -1.01 -16.51 -4.35
C PRO A 129 -0.46 -16.24 -5.74
N ASN A 130 -1.19 -15.52 -6.58
CA ASN A 130 -0.84 -15.20 -7.96
C ASN A 130 -0.18 -13.82 -8.14
N CYS A 131 -0.09 -13.02 -7.07
CA CYS A 131 0.62 -11.75 -7.11
C CYS A 131 2.12 -11.92 -6.85
N GLY A 132 2.91 -10.92 -7.22
CA GLY A 132 4.29 -10.78 -6.76
C GLY A 132 4.34 -10.36 -5.28
N TYR A 133 5.43 -10.73 -4.58
CA TYR A 133 5.58 -10.39 -3.16
C TYR A 133 6.91 -9.74 -2.87
N TYR A 134 6.92 -8.92 -1.83
CA TYR A 134 8.16 -8.51 -1.18
C TYR A 134 8.27 -9.05 0.26
N LEU A 135 9.47 -9.05 0.79
CA LEU A 135 9.77 -9.61 2.10
C LEU A 135 9.28 -8.68 3.22
N SER A 136 8.60 -9.23 4.21
CA SER A 136 8.43 -8.52 5.48
C SER A 136 9.79 -8.31 6.18
N ARG A 137 9.87 -7.37 7.12
CA ARG A 137 11.13 -7.13 7.88
C ARG A 137 11.71 -8.41 8.51
N PRO A 138 10.95 -9.27 9.21
CA PRO A 138 11.48 -10.53 9.72
C PRO A 138 11.94 -11.50 8.64
N ASP A 139 11.21 -11.57 7.52
CA ASP A 139 11.58 -12.43 6.39
C ASP A 139 12.89 -11.95 5.74
N LEU A 140 13.12 -10.64 5.68
CA LEU A 140 14.38 -10.06 5.21
C LEU A 140 15.57 -10.50 6.09
N TYR A 141 15.42 -10.43 7.42
CA TYR A 141 16.48 -10.89 8.33
C TYR A 141 16.77 -12.38 8.16
N LEU A 142 15.71 -13.19 8.04
CA LEU A 142 15.86 -14.62 7.77
C LEU A 142 16.55 -14.87 6.43
N PHE A 143 16.17 -14.13 5.39
CA PHE A 143 16.76 -14.19 4.05
C PHE A 143 18.26 -13.88 4.10
N LEU A 144 18.66 -12.79 4.79
CA LEU A 144 20.07 -12.43 4.97
C LEU A 144 20.84 -13.50 5.74
N LEU A 145 20.26 -14.06 6.79
CA LEU A 145 20.86 -15.15 7.60
C LEU A 145 21.07 -16.40 6.74
N VAL A 146 20.04 -16.82 6.01
CA VAL A 146 20.09 -17.99 5.12
C VAL A 146 21.10 -17.76 3.97
N GLY A 147 21.21 -16.51 3.50
CA GLY A 147 22.21 -16.08 2.52
C GLY A 147 23.63 -16.23 3.02
N TYR A 148 23.88 -15.84 4.26
CA TYR A 148 25.18 -15.99 4.93
C TYR A 148 25.65 -17.44 4.97
N PHE A 149 24.72 -18.40 5.14
CA PHE A 149 25.01 -19.84 5.14
C PHE A 149 24.98 -20.49 3.72
N GLY A 150 24.83 -19.71 2.66
CA GLY A 150 24.84 -20.22 1.28
C GLY A 150 23.59 -21.04 0.88
N LEU A 151 22.50 -20.96 1.64
CA LEU A 151 21.28 -21.75 1.45
C LEU A 151 20.19 -21.03 0.62
N LEU A 152 20.50 -19.90 -0.02
CA LEU A 152 19.53 -19.05 -0.74
C LEU A 152 18.80 -19.76 -1.89
N LYS A 153 19.44 -20.73 -2.55
CA LYS A 153 18.88 -21.38 -3.72
C LYS A 153 17.49 -22.02 -3.48
N LYS A 154 17.19 -22.36 -2.22
CA LYS A 154 15.91 -22.97 -1.80
C LYS A 154 14.80 -21.93 -1.56
N TYR A 155 15.15 -20.66 -1.40
CA TYR A 155 14.24 -19.57 -1.05
C TYR A 155 13.99 -18.58 -2.21
N TRP A 156 14.84 -18.60 -3.25
CA TRP A 156 14.84 -17.61 -4.33
C TRP A 156 13.56 -17.61 -5.16
N ASP A 157 12.88 -18.74 -5.30
CA ASP A 157 11.71 -18.88 -6.17
C ASP A 157 10.41 -18.28 -5.58
N LYS A 158 10.46 -17.73 -4.36
CA LYS A 158 9.27 -17.24 -3.64
C LYS A 158 9.13 -15.72 -3.58
N PHE A 159 10.20 -14.97 -3.79
CA PHE A 159 10.20 -13.52 -3.59
C PHE A 159 10.77 -12.80 -4.80
N LEU A 160 10.04 -11.79 -5.27
CA LEU A 160 10.42 -11.02 -6.46
C LEU A 160 11.31 -9.83 -6.13
N THR A 161 11.19 -9.26 -4.93
CA THR A 161 11.95 -8.08 -4.54
C THR A 161 12.10 -7.93 -3.03
N VAL A 162 13.02 -7.05 -2.65
CA VAL A 162 13.26 -6.60 -1.29
C VAL A 162 13.16 -5.09 -1.28
N GLU A 163 12.29 -4.54 -0.44
CA GLU A 163 12.26 -3.12 -0.17
C GLU A 163 13.12 -2.80 1.05
N ALA A 164 14.08 -1.91 0.87
CA ALA A 164 14.91 -1.40 1.94
C ALA A 164 15.03 0.12 1.80
N PRO A 165 15.01 0.87 2.92
CA PRO A 165 15.24 2.31 2.87
C PRO A 165 16.65 2.59 2.33
N ILE A 166 16.75 3.57 1.44
CA ILE A 166 18.04 4.00 0.86
C ILE A 166 18.92 4.69 1.92
N GLU A 167 18.26 5.34 2.90
CA GLU A 167 18.93 6.00 4.02
C GLU A 167 18.32 5.55 5.34
N TYR A 168 19.18 5.13 6.27
CA TYR A 168 18.80 4.82 7.65
C TYR A 168 19.20 6.02 8.51
N HIS A 169 18.27 6.91 8.81
CA HIS A 169 18.46 7.91 9.85
C HIS A 169 18.25 7.23 11.21
N GLY A 170 19.38 6.79 11.80
CA GLY A 170 19.42 6.22 13.15
C GLY A 170 19.24 7.27 14.23
#